data_b4520977b51fc3137f0312855f6c6193
#
_entry.id   b4520977b51fc3137f0312855f6c6193
#
_cell.length_a   1.000
_cell.length_b   1.000
_cell.length_c   1.000
_cell.angle_alpha   90.00
_cell.angle_beta   90.00
_cell.angle_gamma   90.00
#
_symmetry.space_group_name_H-M   'P 1'
#
loop_
_entity.id
_entity.type
_entity.pdbx_description
1 polymer ?
#
loop_
_entity_poly.entity_id
_entity_poly.type
_entity_poly.pdbx_seq_one_letter_code
_entity_poly.pdbx_strand_id
1 'polypeptide(L)'
;KWSKLLNKNYMAFKLGKEKRNFKHSGNVKLVRTPLDKGTIAEARNDGTIAVNPDVKPNSALMKRVIKHEMKHIQDMEEGRAAYGDNWVMWEGNIYFRRNGMIDGPAGRLPEGHKDHPWEQEAIAAEKEK
;
A
#
# COMPACT_ATOMS: atom_id res chain seq x y z
N LYS A 1 -13.51 -2.90 15.98
CA LYS A 1 -12.46 -3.68 15.37
C LYS A 1 -11.66 -2.94 14.36
N TRP A 2 -12.33 -2.21 13.60
CA TRP A 2 -11.71 -1.40 12.59
C TRP A 2 -10.82 -0.33 13.18
N SER A 3 -11.31 0.35 14.21
CA SER A 3 -10.50 1.37 14.87
C SER A 3 -9.25 0.76 15.50
N LYS A 4 -9.32 -0.52 15.87
CA LYS A 4 -8.18 -1.22 16.41
C LYS A 4 -7.11 -1.44 15.35
N LEU A 5 -7.52 -1.77 14.13
CA LEU A 5 -6.60 -1.86 13.01
C LEU A 5 -6.03 -0.49 12.68
N LEU A 6 -6.84 0.55 12.73
CA LEU A 6 -6.37 1.90 12.50
C LEU A 6 -5.32 2.34 13.50
N ASN A 7 -5.50 1.96 14.76
CA ASN A 7 -4.57 2.37 15.80
C ASN A 7 -3.21 1.70 15.69
N LYS A 8 -3.16 0.59 15.01
CA LYS A 8 -1.92 -0.13 14.76
C LYS A 8 -1.47 -0.02 13.33
N ASN A 9 -1.80 1.05 12.71
CA ASN A 9 -2.10 0.99 11.40
C ASN A 9 -1.16 1.44 10.43
N TYR A 10 -0.01 1.80 10.82
CA TYR A 10 1.05 1.99 9.89
C TYR A 10 1.39 0.71 9.12
N MET A 11 0.86 -0.46 9.56
CA MET A 11 1.02 -1.71 8.83
C MET A 11 -0.21 -2.09 8.02
N ALA A 12 -1.27 -1.29 8.09
CA ALA A 12 -2.55 -1.63 7.48
C ALA A 12 -2.56 -1.51 5.97
N PHE A 13 -1.79 -0.58 5.45
CA PHE A 13 -1.73 -0.31 4.01
C PHE A 13 -0.29 -0.43 3.57
N LYS A 14 0.05 -1.49 2.86
CA LYS A 14 1.43 -1.67 2.43
C LYS A 14 1.49 -2.11 0.97
N LEU A 15 2.67 -1.97 0.39
CA LEU A 15 2.92 -2.50 -0.95
C LEU A 15 2.92 -4.02 -0.90
N GLY A 16 2.43 -4.65 -1.95
CA GLY A 16 2.40 -6.10 -2.02
C GLY A 16 3.79 -6.71 -2.10
N LYS A 17 3.84 -8.03 -2.08
CA LYS A 17 5.10 -8.76 -2.15
C LYS A 17 5.14 -9.51 -3.46
N GLU A 18 5.63 -8.87 -4.48
CA GLU A 18 5.74 -9.47 -5.79
C GLU A 18 7.14 -9.30 -6.35
N LYS A 19 7.57 -10.28 -7.12
CA LYS A 19 8.92 -10.28 -7.72
C LYS A 19 8.95 -9.66 -9.09
N ARG A 20 7.77 -9.45 -9.68
CA ARG A 20 7.69 -8.95 -11.04
C ARG A 20 7.64 -7.43 -11.05
N ASN A 21 8.11 -6.84 -12.13
CA ASN A 21 7.95 -5.42 -12.35
C ASN A 21 6.47 -5.07 -12.45
N PHE A 22 6.13 -3.86 -12.10
CA PHE A 22 4.77 -3.37 -12.19
C PHE A 22 4.26 -3.46 -13.62
N LYS A 23 3.08 -4.06 -13.77
CA LYS A 23 2.37 -4.10 -15.05
C LYS A 23 0.90 -3.85 -14.78
N HIS A 24 0.33 -2.92 -15.51
CA HIS A 24 -1.04 -2.51 -15.31
C HIS A 24 -1.74 -2.40 -16.65
N SER A 25 -2.87 -3.07 -16.80
CA SER A 25 -3.59 -3.15 -18.08
C SER A 25 -4.71 -2.12 -18.21
N GLY A 26 -4.65 -1.05 -17.43
CA GLY A 26 -5.62 0.04 -17.53
C GLY A 26 -6.71 0.00 -16.46
N ASN A 27 -7.25 -1.16 -16.16
CA ASN A 27 -8.32 -1.27 -15.18
C ASN A 27 -7.79 -1.84 -13.88
N VAL A 28 -8.02 -1.11 -12.78
CA VAL A 28 -7.67 -1.57 -11.45
C VAL A 28 -8.70 -2.58 -10.98
N LYS A 29 -8.25 -3.73 -10.52
CA LYS A 29 -9.12 -4.77 -9.99
C LYS A 29 -9.07 -4.76 -8.48
N LEU A 30 -10.23 -4.92 -7.88
CA LEU A 30 -10.36 -5.06 -6.43
C LEU A 30 -10.58 -6.52 -6.10
N VAL A 31 -9.74 -7.07 -5.24
CA VAL A 31 -9.83 -8.48 -4.83
C VAL A 31 -9.95 -8.54 -3.31
N ARG A 32 -10.92 -9.27 -2.83
CA ARG A 32 -11.07 -9.50 -1.39
C ARG A 32 -10.42 -10.83 -1.05
N THR A 33 -9.37 -10.79 -0.26
CA THR A 33 -8.60 -11.99 0.08
C THR A 33 -7.92 -11.79 1.43
N PRO A 34 -7.71 -12.87 2.19
CA PRO A 34 -6.97 -12.76 3.44
C PRO A 34 -5.56 -12.21 3.18
N LEU A 35 -5.13 -11.32 4.06
CA LEU A 35 -3.80 -10.70 3.97
C LEU A 35 -3.05 -11.00 5.27
N ASP A 36 -1.76 -10.66 5.27
CA ASP A 36 -0.93 -10.81 6.46
C ASP A 36 -1.58 -10.11 7.65
N LYS A 37 -1.35 -10.65 8.84
CA LYS A 37 -1.92 -10.10 10.06
C LYS A 37 -1.62 -8.62 10.17
N GLY A 38 -2.65 -7.82 10.43
CA GLY A 38 -2.51 -6.38 10.58
C GLY A 38 -2.58 -5.60 9.28
N THR A 39 -2.66 -6.27 8.14
CA THR A 39 -2.76 -5.60 6.84
C THR A 39 -4.22 -5.50 6.43
N ILE A 40 -4.68 -4.29 6.14
CA ILE A 40 -6.05 -4.06 5.66
C ILE A 40 -6.12 -4.19 4.14
N ALA A 41 -5.13 -3.66 3.45
CA ALA A 41 -5.11 -3.66 1.99
C ALA A 41 -3.68 -3.51 1.50
N GLU A 42 -3.47 -3.87 0.24
CA GLU A 42 -2.17 -3.69 -0.41
C GLU A 42 -2.36 -3.47 -1.91
N ALA A 43 -1.50 -2.62 -2.46
CA ALA A 43 -1.43 -2.40 -3.91
C ALA A 43 -0.39 -3.37 -4.49
N ARG A 44 -0.75 -4.06 -5.56
CA ARG A 44 0.09 -5.08 -6.16
C ARG A 44 0.65 -4.64 -7.51
N ASN A 45 1.76 -5.26 -7.89
CA ASN A 45 2.45 -4.93 -9.14
C ASN A 45 1.62 -5.19 -10.40
N ASP A 46 0.59 -6.00 -10.30
CA ASP A 46 -0.29 -6.27 -11.44
C ASP A 46 -1.46 -5.28 -11.54
N GLY A 47 -1.45 -4.23 -10.71
CA GLY A 47 -2.53 -3.24 -10.69
C GLY A 47 -3.72 -3.67 -9.84
N THR A 48 -3.60 -4.77 -9.10
CA THR A 48 -4.68 -5.25 -8.24
C THR A 48 -4.58 -4.59 -6.87
N ILE A 49 -5.74 -4.24 -6.32
CA ILE A 49 -5.86 -3.83 -4.93
C ILE A 49 -6.44 -5.01 -4.16
N ALA A 50 -5.67 -5.58 -3.25
CA ALA A 50 -6.14 -6.66 -2.39
C ALA A 50 -6.64 -6.06 -1.08
N VAL A 51 -7.82 -6.47 -0.66
CA VAL A 51 -8.47 -5.93 0.53
C VAL A 51 -8.85 -7.06 1.46
N ASN A 52 -8.58 -6.89 2.74
CA ASN A 52 -8.98 -7.85 3.75
C ASN A 52 -10.50 -8.02 3.72
N PRO A 53 -11.00 -9.28 3.76
CA PRO A 53 -12.44 -9.54 3.69
C PRO A 53 -13.26 -8.88 4.81
N ASP A 54 -12.61 -8.49 5.91
CA ASP A 54 -13.31 -7.81 7.00
C ASP A 54 -13.74 -6.38 6.64
N VAL A 55 -13.22 -5.82 5.57
CA VAL A 55 -13.62 -4.50 5.12
C VAL A 55 -14.94 -4.62 4.37
N LYS A 56 -15.98 -3.98 4.87
CA LYS A 56 -17.32 -4.09 4.29
C LYS A 56 -17.42 -3.32 2.98
N PRO A 57 -18.04 -3.92 1.95
CA PRO A 57 -18.29 -3.22 0.69
C PRO A 57 -19.10 -1.94 0.93
N ASN A 58 -18.80 -0.92 0.14
CA ASN A 58 -19.51 0.37 0.18
C ASN A 58 -19.44 1.12 1.52
N SER A 59 -18.57 0.68 2.41
CA SER A 59 -18.37 1.38 3.67
C SER A 59 -17.49 2.62 3.45
N ALA A 60 -17.53 3.54 4.40
CA ALA A 60 -16.62 4.69 4.40
C ALA A 60 -15.16 4.21 4.40
N LEU A 61 -14.90 3.14 5.13
CA LEU A 61 -13.58 2.53 5.16
C LEU A 61 -13.16 2.03 3.79
N MET A 62 -14.03 1.32 3.10
CA MET A 62 -13.71 0.80 1.77
C MET A 62 -13.36 1.94 0.82
N LYS A 63 -14.08 3.06 0.89
CA LYS A 63 -13.79 4.22 0.05
C LYS A 63 -12.40 4.78 0.33
N ARG A 64 -12.02 4.87 1.60
CA ARG A 64 -10.70 5.34 1.98
C ARG A 64 -9.61 4.38 1.51
N VAL A 65 -9.85 3.09 1.68
CA VAL A 65 -8.91 2.05 1.25
C VAL A 65 -8.64 2.18 -0.25
N ILE A 66 -9.71 2.30 -1.02
CA ILE A 66 -9.56 2.40 -2.48
C ILE A 66 -8.74 3.62 -2.86
N LYS A 67 -9.01 4.77 -2.26
CA LYS A 67 -8.26 5.99 -2.58
C LYS A 67 -6.79 5.85 -2.21
N HIS A 68 -6.52 5.26 -1.05
CA HIS A 68 -5.15 5.04 -0.59
C HIS A 68 -4.38 4.16 -1.56
N GLU A 69 -4.95 3.00 -1.89
CA GLU A 69 -4.26 2.05 -2.75
C GLU A 69 -4.18 2.53 -4.19
N MET A 70 -5.19 3.28 -4.65
CA MET A 70 -5.14 3.87 -5.99
C MET A 70 -3.97 4.84 -6.13
N LYS A 71 -3.64 5.56 -5.08
CA LYS A 71 -2.49 6.45 -5.10
C LYS A 71 -1.20 5.65 -5.30
N HIS A 72 -1.06 4.52 -4.61
CA HIS A 72 0.09 3.65 -4.82
C HIS A 72 0.15 3.14 -6.25
N ILE A 73 -0.98 2.69 -6.80
CA ILE A 73 -1.05 2.22 -8.18
C ILE A 73 -0.63 3.33 -9.13
N GLN A 74 -1.14 4.54 -8.92
CA GLN A 74 -0.79 5.68 -9.74
C GLN A 74 0.70 5.97 -9.70
N ASP A 75 1.29 5.97 -8.50
CA ASP A 75 2.72 6.21 -8.34
C ASP A 75 3.56 5.14 -9.05
N MET A 76 3.11 3.88 -9.01
CA MET A 76 3.80 2.81 -9.70
C MET A 76 3.67 2.95 -11.22
N GLU A 77 2.49 3.34 -11.69
CA GLU A 77 2.24 3.52 -13.11
C GLU A 77 3.07 4.67 -13.67
N GLU A 78 3.25 5.72 -12.89
CA GLU A 78 4.03 6.89 -13.29
C GLU A 78 5.54 6.70 -13.11
N GLY A 79 5.95 5.60 -12.53
CA GLY A 79 7.37 5.32 -12.28
C GLY A 79 7.95 6.03 -11.07
N ARG A 80 7.12 6.66 -10.23
CA ARG A 80 7.58 7.29 -9.00
C ARG A 80 7.91 6.27 -7.92
N ALA A 81 7.21 5.15 -7.93
CA ALA A 81 7.38 4.09 -6.95
C ALA A 81 7.46 2.74 -7.63
N ALA A 82 8.17 1.81 -7.00
CA ALA A 82 8.20 0.41 -7.43
C ALA A 82 8.61 -0.41 -6.21
N TYR A 83 8.39 -1.72 -6.28
CA TYR A 83 8.84 -2.58 -5.20
C TYR A 83 9.16 -3.98 -5.70
N GLY A 84 10.02 -4.65 -4.96
CA GLY A 84 10.30 -6.08 -5.12
C GLY A 84 10.25 -6.72 -3.74
N ASP A 85 10.69 -7.97 -3.65
CA ASP A 85 10.64 -8.70 -2.37
C ASP A 85 11.47 -8.03 -1.27
N ASN A 86 12.61 -7.46 -1.64
CA ASN A 86 13.55 -6.92 -0.65
C ASN A 86 13.99 -5.50 -0.94
N TRP A 87 13.23 -4.77 -1.72
CA TRP A 87 13.53 -3.37 -2.01
C TRP A 87 12.26 -2.59 -2.31
N VAL A 88 12.34 -1.28 -2.08
CA VAL A 88 11.31 -0.32 -2.49
C VAL A 88 12.04 0.83 -3.18
N MET A 89 11.51 1.29 -4.30
CA MET A 89 12.02 2.48 -4.99
C MET A 89 11.03 3.62 -4.79
N TRP A 90 11.56 4.77 -4.47
CA TRP A 90 10.76 5.99 -4.36
C TRP A 90 11.55 7.14 -4.96
N GLU A 91 10.96 7.76 -5.98
CA GLU A 91 11.53 8.93 -6.65
C GLU A 91 13.00 8.72 -7.04
N GLY A 92 13.30 7.57 -7.60
CA GLY A 92 14.61 7.24 -8.10
C GLY A 92 15.57 6.63 -7.10
N ASN A 93 15.22 6.56 -5.84
CA ASN A 93 16.10 5.99 -4.81
C ASN A 93 15.60 4.62 -4.38
N ILE A 94 16.53 3.71 -4.12
CA ILE A 94 16.23 2.34 -3.70
C ILE A 94 16.47 2.21 -2.21
N TYR A 95 15.53 1.59 -1.52
CA TYR A 95 15.59 1.37 -0.07
C TYR A 95 15.42 -0.11 0.23
N PHE A 96 16.09 -0.59 1.26
CA PHE A 96 16.00 -2.00 1.68
C PHE A 96 14.65 -2.30 2.31
N ARG A 97 14.14 -3.49 1.98
CA ARG A 97 12.89 -4.00 2.53
C ARG A 97 13.15 -5.40 3.04
N ARG A 98 13.00 -5.60 4.36
CA ARG A 98 13.33 -6.88 4.97
C ARG A 98 12.61 -7.05 6.30
N ASN A 99 12.10 -8.25 6.55
CA ASN A 99 11.48 -8.60 7.84
C ASN A 99 10.36 -7.65 8.24
N GLY A 100 9.55 -7.22 7.27
CA GLY A 100 8.44 -6.30 7.54
C GLY A 100 8.87 -4.86 7.80
N MET A 101 10.14 -4.54 7.56
CA MET A 101 10.69 -3.20 7.78
C MET A 101 11.22 -2.65 6.46
N ILE A 102 11.23 -1.31 6.36
CA ILE A 102 11.84 -0.62 5.23
C ILE A 102 12.81 0.41 5.78
N ASP A 103 14.05 0.38 5.28
CA ASP A 103 15.06 1.40 5.61
C ASP A 103 14.86 2.56 4.63
N GLY A 104 13.89 3.41 4.92
CA GLY A 104 13.48 4.47 4.00
C GLY A 104 14.05 5.84 4.35
N PRO A 105 13.56 6.88 3.65
CA PRO A 105 14.06 8.25 3.87
C PRO A 105 13.81 8.75 5.29
N ALA A 106 12.75 8.27 5.93
CA ALA A 106 12.42 8.67 7.29
C ALA A 106 13.06 7.77 8.35
N GLY A 107 13.87 6.80 7.91
CA GLY A 107 14.52 5.85 8.79
C GLY A 107 13.96 4.45 8.63
N ARG A 108 14.39 3.54 9.50
CA ARG A 108 13.94 2.16 9.46
C ARG A 108 12.60 2.05 10.17
N LEU A 109 11.56 1.83 9.41
CA LEU A 109 10.19 1.79 9.91
C LEU A 109 9.46 0.58 9.34
N PRO A 110 8.41 0.10 10.03
CA PRO A 110 7.60 -0.98 9.49
C PRO A 110 7.01 -0.62 8.13
N GLU A 111 6.77 -1.64 7.33
CA GLU A 111 6.07 -1.46 6.06
C GLU A 111 4.70 -0.84 6.32
N GLY A 112 4.30 0.09 5.48
CA GLY A 112 3.02 0.77 5.65
C GLY A 112 3.02 1.87 6.68
N HIS A 113 4.16 2.12 7.35
CA HIS A 113 4.22 3.17 8.36
C HIS A 113 3.93 4.54 7.75
N LYS A 114 3.14 5.32 8.46
CA LYS A 114 2.67 6.62 7.96
C LYS A 114 3.77 7.63 7.68
N ASP A 115 4.95 7.43 8.23
CA ASP A 115 6.06 8.37 8.03
C ASP A 115 6.86 8.10 6.75
N HIS A 116 6.63 6.98 6.08
CA HIS A 116 7.21 6.81 4.75
C HIS A 116 6.56 7.80 3.79
N PRO A 117 7.33 8.49 2.93
CA PRO A 117 6.75 9.52 2.06
C PRO A 117 5.66 9.00 1.13
N TRP A 118 5.80 7.77 0.62
CA TRP A 118 4.76 7.20 -0.23
C TRP A 118 3.47 6.94 0.53
N GLU A 119 3.56 6.65 1.84
CA GLU A 119 2.37 6.46 2.66
C GLU A 119 1.76 7.80 3.05
N GLN A 120 2.57 8.82 3.28
CA GLN A 120 2.05 10.15 3.57
C GLN A 120 1.20 10.67 2.42
N GLU A 121 1.66 10.48 1.19
CA GLU A 121 0.91 10.92 0.02
C GLU A 121 -0.37 10.09 -0.17
N ALA A 122 -0.31 8.80 0.11
CA ALA A 122 -1.49 7.95 0.02
C ALA A 122 -2.53 8.31 1.09
N ILE A 123 -2.08 8.63 2.29
CA ILE A 123 -2.97 9.09 3.36
C ILE A 123 -3.63 10.41 2.97
N ALA A 124 -2.88 11.31 2.37
CA ALA A 124 -3.46 12.56 1.89
C ALA A 124 -4.52 12.29 0.81
N ALA A 125 -4.29 11.32 -0.05
CA ALA A 125 -5.25 10.95 -1.09
C ALA A 125 -6.56 10.43 -0.52
N GLU A 126 -6.56 9.82 0.67
CA GLU A 126 -7.79 9.34 1.31
C GLU A 126 -8.79 10.45 1.55
N LYS A 127 -8.30 11.68 1.67
CA LYS A 127 -9.15 12.85 1.99
C LYS A 127 -9.65 13.58 0.74
N GLU A 128 -9.22 13.15 -0.42
CA GLU A 128 -9.67 13.77 -1.68
C GLU A 128 -11.08 13.30 -2.01
N LYS A 129 -11.84 14.18 -2.64
CA LYS A 129 -13.22 13.87 -3.03
C LYS A 129 -13.31 13.16 -4.37
#